data_f4ae44e89ac675979653af23f5e9e87a
#
_entry.id   f4ae44e89ac675979653af23f5e9e87a
#
_cell.length_a   1.000
_cell.length_b   1.000
_cell.length_c   1.000
_cell.angle_alpha   90.00
_cell.angle_beta   90.00
_cell.angle_gamma   90.00
#
_symmetry.space_group_name_H-M   'P 1'
#
loop_
_entity.id
_entity.type
_entity.pdbx_description
1 polymer ?
#
loop_
_entity_poly.entity_id
_entity_poly.type
_entity_poly.pdbx_seq_one_letter_code
_entity_poly.pdbx_strand_id
1 'polypeptide(L)'
;MKGGELTRTVSLPSAVFFIIGYVVGATIFILPGSLAADAGPAVFVAYALAGIPAIFAGFVMAQIGSALPVSGANYVLIREVLSPYLGFLYQWIMVSMAAVAIPLIAFGFADYLGYFLPGMDDRVVAATLTILFVILNGFGMTVVATVQNLMVIIFLVALVVFGIGGVSAGDASLLQPLFPRGYPALTIAAITASFSYAGVYVIAEIAGEVKRPGRNIPLAILLGFGIIILLYALVPLALSMLIPWQELAETPMAVVTAAQIFLPTPMVTFVAIAALFAAATSVNGIIMGLSRDFLQGATGGFFPQVFTRVNAKSNAPVHAVILVGMLALGGILIGGAIVSYVQVALIGLMIIQIMTGIALLKLPGRLPEAYDQAKFKLGGVGLKVVCYSYIAFSAIMLVLLASEKLQLMVIGVGFLLAGVIYYLLWTRLAGLRPGTADHQG
;
A
#
# COMPACT_ATOMS: atom_id res chain seq x y z
N MET A 1 21.53 22.06 -13.28
CA MET A 1 21.69 21.58 -11.89
C MET A 1 21.26 20.13 -11.91
N LYS A 2 22.15 19.18 -11.60
CA LYS A 2 21.80 17.75 -11.47
C LYS A 2 20.73 17.67 -10.39
N GLY A 3 19.56 17.11 -10.70
CA GLY A 3 18.55 16.81 -9.69
C GLY A 3 19.20 15.98 -8.59
N GLY A 4 19.06 16.40 -7.32
CA GLY A 4 19.77 15.76 -6.21
C GLY A 4 19.34 14.28 -6.10
N GLU A 5 20.28 13.37 -6.27
CA GLU A 5 20.08 11.95 -6.00
C GLU A 5 19.76 11.76 -4.52
N LEU A 6 18.71 11.00 -4.21
CA LEU A 6 18.36 10.62 -2.84
C LEU A 6 19.42 9.68 -2.29
N THR A 7 19.82 9.87 -1.02
CA THR A 7 20.89 9.07 -0.40
C THR A 7 20.37 7.75 0.16
N ARG A 8 21.17 6.68 0.03
CA ARG A 8 20.82 5.33 0.50
C ARG A 8 21.02 5.20 2.01
N THR A 9 19.98 5.50 2.78
CA THR A 9 20.01 5.49 4.25
C THR A 9 19.23 4.33 4.86
N VAL A 10 18.24 3.75 4.15
CA VAL A 10 17.34 2.71 4.66
C VAL A 10 18.08 1.38 4.83
N SER A 11 18.12 0.86 6.04
CA SER A 11 18.70 -0.44 6.39
C SER A 11 17.74 -1.59 6.06
N LEU A 12 18.22 -2.85 6.10
CA LEU A 12 17.36 -4.02 5.93
C LEU A 12 16.22 -4.08 6.97
N PRO A 13 16.46 -3.91 8.29
CA PRO A 13 15.36 -3.88 9.26
C PRO A 13 14.34 -2.79 8.97
N SER A 14 14.78 -1.58 8.63
CA SER A 14 13.86 -0.49 8.27
C SER A 14 13.06 -0.81 7.01
N ALA A 15 13.65 -1.45 6.00
CA ALA A 15 12.95 -1.88 4.79
C ALA A 15 11.88 -2.95 5.11
N VAL A 16 12.18 -3.91 6.01
CA VAL A 16 11.21 -4.88 6.53
C VAL A 16 10.06 -4.16 7.24
N PHE A 17 10.35 -3.22 8.13
CA PHE A 17 9.34 -2.47 8.86
C PHE A 17 8.51 -1.53 7.97
N PHE A 18 9.08 -0.99 6.91
CA PHE A 18 8.28 -0.27 5.91
C PHE A 18 7.25 -1.16 5.23
N ILE A 19 7.65 -2.36 4.81
CA ILE A 19 6.73 -3.34 4.20
C ILE A 19 5.63 -3.71 5.21
N ILE A 20 6.01 -4.09 6.44
CA ILE A 20 5.05 -4.51 7.45
C ILE A 20 4.10 -3.36 7.80
N GLY A 21 4.62 -2.16 8.08
CA GLY A 21 3.81 -1.03 8.49
C GLY A 21 2.83 -0.57 7.40
N TYR A 22 3.26 -0.62 6.14
CA TYR A 22 2.40 -0.23 5.03
C TYR A 22 1.35 -1.30 4.69
N VAL A 23 1.72 -2.59 4.75
CA VAL A 23 0.82 -3.71 4.41
C VAL A 23 -0.17 -3.97 5.55
N VAL A 24 0.32 -4.16 6.79
CA VAL A 24 -0.54 -4.50 7.93
C VAL A 24 -1.48 -3.35 8.25
N GLY A 25 -0.95 -2.15 8.43
CA GLY A 25 -1.72 -0.92 8.59
C GLY A 25 -3.01 -1.06 9.41
N ALA A 26 -4.01 -0.26 9.09
CA ALA A 26 -5.33 -0.33 9.72
C ALA A 26 -6.13 -1.57 9.32
N THR A 27 -5.79 -2.24 8.22
CA THR A 27 -6.64 -3.27 7.63
C THR A 27 -6.84 -4.48 8.52
N ILE A 28 -5.81 -4.91 9.27
CA ILE A 28 -5.91 -6.06 10.18
C ILE A 28 -6.83 -5.79 11.38
N PHE A 29 -7.04 -4.53 11.73
CA PHE A 29 -7.91 -4.15 12.84
C PHE A 29 -9.37 -4.01 12.43
N ILE A 30 -9.65 -3.75 11.14
CA ILE A 30 -10.99 -3.42 10.63
C ILE A 30 -11.58 -4.56 9.80
N LEU A 31 -10.84 -5.08 8.81
CA LEU A 31 -11.36 -6.01 7.83
C LEU A 31 -11.73 -7.40 8.35
N PRO A 32 -11.04 -8.03 9.31
CA PRO A 32 -11.38 -9.39 9.75
C PRO A 32 -12.81 -9.50 10.26
N GLY A 33 -13.32 -8.48 10.96
CA GLY A 33 -14.71 -8.44 11.41
C GLY A 33 -15.69 -8.51 10.24
N SER A 34 -15.57 -7.58 9.29
CA SER A 34 -16.45 -7.52 8.13
C SER A 34 -16.35 -8.76 7.24
N LEU A 35 -15.17 -9.37 7.09
CA LEU A 35 -14.98 -10.60 6.32
C LEU A 35 -15.60 -11.83 6.97
N ALA A 36 -15.86 -11.80 8.29
CA ALA A 36 -16.58 -12.88 8.97
C ALA A 36 -18.01 -13.02 8.46
N ALA A 37 -18.61 -11.96 7.92
CA ALA A 37 -19.93 -12.01 7.28
C ALA A 37 -19.96 -13.00 6.10
N ASP A 38 -18.88 -13.11 5.35
CA ASP A 38 -18.77 -13.99 4.18
C ASP A 38 -18.06 -15.31 4.52
N ALA A 39 -16.89 -15.24 5.13
CA ALA A 39 -16.07 -16.42 5.42
C ALA A 39 -16.54 -17.25 6.62
N GLY A 40 -17.41 -16.68 7.48
CA GLY A 40 -17.69 -17.30 8.76
C GLY A 40 -16.45 -17.38 9.64
N PRO A 41 -16.27 -18.45 10.45
CA PRO A 41 -15.06 -18.63 11.25
C PRO A 41 -13.77 -18.77 10.43
N ALA A 42 -13.90 -19.12 9.13
CA ALA A 42 -12.74 -19.34 8.25
C ALA A 42 -12.06 -18.05 7.74
N VAL A 43 -12.26 -16.90 8.39
CA VAL A 43 -11.59 -15.63 8.01
C VAL A 43 -10.07 -15.80 7.92
N PHE A 44 -9.45 -16.53 8.85
CA PHE A 44 -8.01 -16.80 8.82
C PHE A 44 -7.57 -17.61 7.58
N VAL A 45 -8.44 -18.50 7.07
CA VAL A 45 -8.20 -19.23 5.82
C VAL A 45 -8.31 -18.28 4.63
N ALA A 46 -9.29 -17.36 4.64
CA ALA A 46 -9.42 -16.33 3.60
C ALA A 46 -8.15 -15.48 3.49
N TYR A 47 -7.58 -15.04 4.61
CA TYR A 47 -6.30 -14.30 4.63
C TYR A 47 -5.12 -15.15 4.14
N ALA A 48 -5.04 -16.43 4.51
CA ALA A 48 -3.99 -17.32 4.02
C ALA A 48 -4.06 -17.50 2.50
N LEU A 49 -5.26 -17.69 1.94
CA LEU A 49 -5.49 -17.77 0.50
C LEU A 49 -5.15 -16.45 -0.21
N ALA A 50 -5.49 -15.32 0.40
CA ALA A 50 -5.16 -13.98 -0.09
C ALA A 50 -3.63 -13.72 -0.13
N GLY A 51 -2.85 -14.41 0.69
CA GLY A 51 -1.40 -14.37 0.67
C GLY A 51 -0.78 -14.92 -0.63
N ILE A 52 -1.47 -15.83 -1.33
CA ILE A 52 -0.94 -16.46 -2.57
C ILE A 52 -0.68 -15.41 -3.66
N PRO A 53 -1.65 -14.58 -4.10
CA PRO A 53 -1.38 -13.54 -5.09
C PRO A 53 -0.42 -12.47 -4.57
N ALA A 54 -0.41 -12.21 -3.25
CA ALA A 54 0.53 -11.28 -2.64
C ALA A 54 2.00 -11.73 -2.76
N ILE A 55 2.27 -13.04 -2.69
CA ILE A 55 3.60 -13.59 -2.92
C ILE A 55 4.09 -13.28 -4.34
N PHE A 56 3.22 -13.40 -5.37
CA PHE A 56 3.59 -13.03 -6.73
C PHE A 56 3.89 -11.53 -6.84
N ALA A 57 3.08 -10.67 -6.20
CA ALA A 57 3.37 -9.24 -6.11
C ALA A 57 4.73 -8.97 -5.44
N GLY A 58 5.05 -9.68 -4.37
CA GLY A 58 6.35 -9.62 -3.70
C GLY A 58 7.51 -9.96 -4.65
N PHE A 59 7.40 -11.02 -5.43
CA PHE A 59 8.43 -11.40 -6.44
C PHE A 59 8.58 -10.33 -7.53
N VAL A 60 7.47 -9.73 -8.00
CA VAL A 60 7.50 -8.63 -8.96
C VAL A 60 8.28 -7.45 -8.38
N MET A 61 7.95 -7.01 -7.15
CA MET A 61 8.64 -5.90 -6.48
C MET A 61 10.11 -6.22 -6.18
N ALA A 62 10.43 -7.46 -5.80
CA ALA A 62 11.80 -7.90 -5.58
C ALA A 62 12.65 -7.80 -6.86
N GLN A 63 12.10 -8.24 -7.99
CA GLN A 63 12.78 -8.15 -9.28
C GLN A 63 12.96 -6.69 -9.71
N ILE A 64 11.93 -5.85 -9.59
CA ILE A 64 11.99 -4.43 -9.95
C ILE A 64 13.03 -3.71 -9.10
N GLY A 65 12.94 -3.82 -7.77
CA GLY A 65 13.87 -3.15 -6.85
C GLY A 65 15.31 -3.64 -6.94
N SER A 66 15.53 -4.87 -7.45
CA SER A 66 16.88 -5.40 -7.72
C SER A 66 17.44 -4.93 -9.06
N ALA A 67 16.59 -4.85 -10.10
CA ALA A 67 17.00 -4.46 -11.46
C ALA A 67 17.06 -2.92 -11.63
N LEU A 68 16.16 -2.21 -10.98
CA LEU A 68 16.03 -0.74 -11.08
C LEU A 68 16.09 -0.13 -9.67
N PRO A 69 17.28 -0.04 -9.03
CA PRO A 69 17.42 0.44 -7.65
C PRO A 69 17.39 1.98 -7.59
N VAL A 70 16.29 2.56 -8.06
CA VAL A 70 16.00 4.00 -8.09
C VAL A 70 14.68 4.27 -7.34
N SER A 71 14.51 5.49 -6.85
CA SER A 71 13.24 5.89 -6.24
C SER A 71 12.16 6.01 -7.32
N GLY A 72 10.91 5.63 -7.04
CA GLY A 72 9.85 5.56 -8.05
C GLY A 72 10.10 4.49 -9.12
N ALA A 73 10.67 3.33 -8.72
CA ALA A 73 11.10 2.29 -9.66
C ALA A 73 9.96 1.75 -10.54
N ASN A 74 8.72 1.69 -10.04
CA ASN A 74 7.57 1.26 -10.85
C ASN A 74 7.28 2.23 -11.99
N TYR A 75 7.30 3.52 -11.70
CA TYR A 75 7.17 4.55 -12.73
C TYR A 75 8.27 4.43 -13.79
N VAL A 76 9.53 4.34 -13.35
CA VAL A 76 10.69 4.22 -14.24
C VAL A 76 10.56 2.97 -15.13
N LEU A 77 10.20 1.82 -14.55
CA LEU A 77 9.98 0.58 -15.29
C LEU A 77 8.94 0.77 -16.41
N ILE A 78 7.77 1.31 -16.06
CA ILE A 78 6.66 1.48 -17.03
C ILE A 78 7.05 2.47 -18.12
N ARG A 79 7.67 3.58 -17.75
CA ARG A 79 8.12 4.61 -18.70
C ARG A 79 9.14 4.08 -19.69
N GLU A 80 10.21 3.46 -19.20
CA GLU A 80 11.35 3.04 -20.03
C GLU A 80 11.05 1.78 -20.86
N VAL A 81 10.25 0.86 -20.31
CA VAL A 81 9.99 -0.43 -20.94
C VAL A 81 8.76 -0.42 -21.85
N LEU A 82 7.70 0.32 -21.49
CA LEU A 82 6.47 0.37 -22.26
C LEU A 82 6.40 1.66 -23.11
N SER A 83 6.17 2.80 -22.46
CA SER A 83 6.18 4.11 -23.14
C SER A 83 6.10 5.27 -22.13
N PRO A 84 6.58 6.48 -22.52
CA PRO A 84 6.40 7.70 -21.72
C PRO A 84 4.94 8.01 -21.41
N TYR A 85 4.03 7.77 -22.35
CA TYR A 85 2.59 7.96 -22.14
C TYR A 85 2.02 7.06 -21.03
N LEU A 86 2.40 5.77 -21.01
CA LEU A 86 1.98 4.85 -19.94
C LEU A 86 2.65 5.20 -18.60
N GLY A 87 3.88 5.71 -18.61
CA GLY A 87 4.51 6.29 -17.43
C GLY A 87 3.72 7.50 -16.90
N PHE A 88 3.26 8.39 -17.77
CA PHE A 88 2.36 9.47 -17.37
C PHE A 88 1.05 8.95 -16.79
N LEU A 89 0.41 7.97 -17.42
CA LEU A 89 -0.84 7.37 -16.93
C LEU A 89 -0.68 6.76 -15.54
N TYR A 90 0.46 6.08 -15.28
CA TYR A 90 0.83 5.63 -13.94
C TYR A 90 0.81 6.80 -12.93
N GLN A 91 1.50 7.89 -13.24
CA GLN A 91 1.57 9.07 -12.37
C GLN A 91 0.20 9.70 -12.14
N TRP A 92 -0.63 9.76 -13.17
CA TRP A 92 -1.99 10.30 -13.07
C TRP A 92 -2.86 9.47 -12.13
N ILE A 93 -2.78 8.14 -12.21
CA ILE A 93 -3.48 7.24 -11.29
C ILE A 93 -2.95 7.43 -9.86
N MET A 94 -1.65 7.66 -9.66
CA MET A 94 -1.07 7.92 -8.33
C MET A 94 -1.61 9.23 -7.70
N VAL A 95 -2.01 10.23 -8.49
CA VAL A 95 -2.73 11.42 -7.96
C VAL A 95 -4.02 11.01 -7.26
N SER A 96 -4.80 10.08 -7.83
CA SER A 96 -6.02 9.58 -7.20
C SER A 96 -5.73 8.82 -5.90
N MET A 97 -4.65 8.05 -5.85
CA MET A 97 -4.22 7.34 -4.64
C MET A 97 -3.91 8.31 -3.49
N ALA A 98 -3.24 9.42 -3.77
CA ALA A 98 -2.98 10.46 -2.77
C ALA A 98 -4.28 11.07 -2.22
N ALA A 99 -5.22 11.39 -3.12
CA ALA A 99 -6.47 12.08 -2.78
C ALA A 99 -7.52 11.18 -2.11
N VAL A 100 -7.38 9.85 -2.19
CA VAL A 100 -8.39 8.90 -1.70
C VAL A 100 -7.85 7.99 -0.60
N ALA A 101 -6.69 7.33 -0.81
CA ALA A 101 -6.19 6.35 0.13
C ALA A 101 -5.72 6.96 1.45
N ILE A 102 -5.04 8.13 1.41
CA ILE A 102 -4.59 8.80 2.64
C ILE A 102 -5.80 9.24 3.49
N PRO A 103 -6.80 9.98 2.95
CA PRO A 103 -7.98 10.33 3.71
C PRO A 103 -8.74 9.15 4.28
N LEU A 104 -8.93 8.06 3.50
CA LEU A 104 -9.61 6.86 3.97
C LEU A 104 -8.97 6.31 5.25
N ILE A 105 -7.64 6.16 5.24
CA ILE A 105 -6.90 5.63 6.39
C ILE A 105 -6.89 6.64 7.53
N ALA A 106 -6.80 7.94 7.23
CA ALA A 106 -6.83 8.99 8.22
C ALA A 106 -8.19 9.10 8.93
N PHE A 107 -9.31 8.87 8.23
CA PHE A 107 -10.63 8.74 8.87
C PHE A 107 -10.70 7.47 9.74
N GLY A 108 -10.18 6.33 9.26
CA GLY A 108 -10.06 5.12 10.08
C GLY A 108 -9.23 5.36 11.36
N PHE A 109 -8.18 6.17 11.29
CA PHE A 109 -7.45 6.61 12.49
C PHE A 109 -8.32 7.46 13.41
N ALA A 110 -9.15 8.37 12.85
CA ALA A 110 -10.07 9.22 13.63
C ALA A 110 -11.12 8.36 14.37
N ASP A 111 -11.68 7.34 13.73
CA ASP A 111 -12.61 6.40 14.34
C ASP A 111 -11.98 5.73 15.59
N TYR A 112 -10.72 5.24 15.48
CA TYR A 112 -10.01 4.64 16.62
C TYR A 112 -9.63 5.67 17.70
N LEU A 113 -9.30 6.91 17.30
CA LEU A 113 -9.01 7.99 18.26
C LEU A 113 -10.27 8.39 19.03
N GLY A 114 -11.44 8.31 18.41
CA GLY A 114 -12.74 8.55 19.05
C GLY A 114 -13.02 7.64 20.25
N TYR A 115 -12.39 6.47 20.31
CA TYR A 115 -12.41 5.59 21.49
C TYR A 115 -11.78 6.27 22.73
N PHE A 116 -10.73 7.05 22.54
CA PHE A 116 -10.03 7.75 23.62
C PHE A 116 -10.56 9.16 23.86
N LEU A 117 -10.96 9.83 22.80
CA LEU A 117 -11.34 11.25 22.78
C LEU A 117 -12.70 11.42 22.05
N PRO A 118 -13.80 11.01 22.68
CA PRO A 118 -15.12 11.08 22.05
C PRO A 118 -15.52 12.54 21.78
N GLY A 119 -16.16 12.77 20.62
CA GLY A 119 -16.68 14.08 20.22
C GLY A 119 -15.69 14.98 19.45
N MET A 120 -14.50 14.49 19.11
CA MET A 120 -13.63 15.18 18.16
C MET A 120 -14.19 15.08 16.74
N ASP A 121 -14.00 16.15 15.96
CA ASP A 121 -14.35 16.14 14.54
C ASP A 121 -13.34 15.28 13.74
N ASP A 122 -13.83 14.24 13.08
CA ASP A 122 -13.02 13.27 12.34
C ASP A 122 -12.19 13.92 11.24
N ARG A 123 -12.71 15.00 10.60
CA ARG A 123 -11.97 15.75 9.58
C ARG A 123 -10.78 16.50 10.19
N VAL A 124 -10.97 17.07 11.37
CA VAL A 124 -9.87 17.77 12.09
C VAL A 124 -8.79 16.76 12.48
N VAL A 125 -9.18 15.59 12.98
CA VAL A 125 -8.24 14.51 13.34
C VAL A 125 -7.49 14.02 12.11
N ALA A 126 -8.20 13.71 11.04
CA ALA A 126 -7.62 13.21 9.78
C ALA A 126 -6.66 14.24 9.15
N ALA A 127 -7.05 15.52 9.12
CA ALA A 127 -6.20 16.60 8.62
C ALA A 127 -4.96 16.80 9.48
N THR A 128 -5.10 16.77 10.81
CA THR A 128 -3.97 16.90 11.74
C THR A 128 -2.97 15.76 11.55
N LEU A 129 -3.43 14.51 11.48
CA LEU A 129 -2.58 13.35 11.21
C LEU A 129 -1.83 13.53 9.89
N THR A 130 -2.53 13.89 8.82
CA THR A 130 -1.95 14.10 7.49
C THR A 130 -0.87 15.18 7.54
N ILE A 131 -1.15 16.34 8.15
CA ILE A 131 -0.19 17.44 8.28
C ILE A 131 1.04 17.01 9.07
N LEU A 132 0.86 16.29 10.18
CA LEU A 132 1.98 15.77 10.99
C LEU A 132 2.92 14.89 10.15
N PHE A 133 2.36 13.99 9.33
CA PHE A 133 3.19 13.13 8.49
C PHE A 133 3.77 13.84 7.26
N VAL A 134 3.13 14.87 6.73
CA VAL A 134 3.73 15.76 5.73
C VAL A 134 4.95 16.47 6.31
N ILE A 135 4.84 17.02 7.51
CA ILE A 135 5.95 17.67 8.21
C ILE A 135 7.07 16.65 8.49
N LEU A 136 6.72 15.47 9.02
CA LEU A 136 7.68 14.39 9.31
C LEU A 136 8.47 13.99 8.06
N ASN A 137 7.82 13.81 6.92
CA ASN A 137 8.47 13.45 5.67
C ASN A 137 9.39 14.57 5.13
N GLY A 138 9.15 15.82 5.52
CA GLY A 138 10.05 16.95 5.23
C GLY A 138 11.42 16.88 5.93
N PHE A 139 11.52 16.15 7.06
CA PHE A 139 12.79 15.96 7.78
C PHE A 139 13.71 14.89 7.16
N GLY A 140 13.25 14.16 6.16
CA GLY A 140 14.05 13.20 5.41
C GLY A 140 13.96 11.76 5.91
N MET A 141 14.46 10.85 5.07
CA MET A 141 14.26 9.41 5.20
C MET A 141 14.73 8.83 6.55
N THR A 142 15.80 9.33 7.12
CA THR A 142 16.33 8.78 8.40
C THR A 142 15.35 9.01 9.54
N VAL A 143 14.75 10.19 9.64
CA VAL A 143 13.75 10.51 10.67
C VAL A 143 12.45 9.72 10.41
N VAL A 144 11.99 9.73 9.17
CA VAL A 144 10.80 8.96 8.74
C VAL A 144 10.95 7.49 9.10
N ALA A 145 12.10 6.88 8.76
CA ALA A 145 12.37 5.47 9.05
C ALA A 145 12.40 5.18 10.56
N THR A 146 12.96 6.07 11.37
CA THR A 146 13.03 5.89 12.82
C THR A 146 11.63 5.88 13.44
N VAL A 147 10.80 6.86 13.08
CA VAL A 147 9.41 6.95 13.56
C VAL A 147 8.59 5.75 13.07
N GLN A 148 8.72 5.39 11.79
CA GLN A 148 8.07 4.22 11.22
C GLN A 148 8.43 2.93 11.98
N ASN A 149 9.74 2.70 12.20
CA ASN A 149 10.22 1.51 12.90
C ASN A 149 9.63 1.41 14.31
N LEU A 150 9.60 2.54 15.06
CA LEU A 150 9.04 2.57 16.41
C LEU A 150 7.55 2.21 16.41
N MET A 151 6.76 2.84 15.54
CA MET A 151 5.33 2.56 15.43
C MET A 151 5.07 1.10 15.05
N VAL A 152 5.85 0.55 14.10
CA VAL A 152 5.73 -0.85 13.66
C VAL A 152 6.05 -1.82 14.79
N ILE A 153 7.11 -1.59 15.56
CA ILE A 153 7.46 -2.45 16.71
C ILE A 153 6.31 -2.48 17.73
N ILE A 154 5.73 -1.31 18.03
CA ILE A 154 4.64 -1.21 19.02
C ILE A 154 3.43 -2.04 18.56
N PHE A 155 2.96 -1.84 17.33
CA PHE A 155 1.79 -2.58 16.88
C PHE A 155 2.07 -4.08 16.64
N LEU A 156 3.28 -4.46 16.23
CA LEU A 156 3.66 -5.86 16.11
C LEU A 156 3.60 -6.58 17.45
N VAL A 157 4.15 -5.98 18.51
CA VAL A 157 4.09 -6.54 19.88
C VAL A 157 2.63 -6.70 20.29
N ALA A 158 1.79 -5.70 20.06
CA ALA A 158 0.37 -5.77 20.41
C ALA A 158 -0.37 -6.88 19.64
N LEU A 159 -0.13 -7.02 18.32
CA LEU A 159 -0.77 -8.07 17.51
C LEU A 159 -0.30 -9.47 17.88
N VAL A 160 0.98 -9.65 18.24
CA VAL A 160 1.51 -10.92 18.71
C VAL A 160 0.90 -11.29 20.07
N VAL A 161 0.85 -10.34 21.01
CA VAL A 161 0.21 -10.55 22.33
C VAL A 161 -1.26 -10.88 22.16
N PHE A 162 -1.99 -10.12 21.33
CA PHE A 162 -3.40 -10.36 21.03
C PHE A 162 -3.60 -11.74 20.37
N GLY A 163 -2.81 -12.04 19.33
CA GLY A 163 -2.98 -13.28 18.56
C GLY A 163 -2.68 -14.54 19.39
N ILE A 164 -1.54 -14.58 20.08
CA ILE A 164 -1.16 -15.74 20.92
C ILE A 164 -2.10 -15.84 22.13
N GLY A 165 -2.34 -14.73 22.83
CA GLY A 165 -3.24 -14.70 23.99
C GLY A 165 -4.67 -15.06 23.60
N GLY A 166 -5.17 -14.52 22.48
CA GLY A 166 -6.52 -14.78 22.00
C GLY A 166 -6.75 -16.23 21.57
N VAL A 167 -5.78 -16.85 20.88
CA VAL A 167 -5.87 -18.29 20.56
C VAL A 167 -5.82 -19.15 21.85
N SER A 168 -5.01 -18.76 22.82
CA SER A 168 -4.89 -19.51 24.09
C SER A 168 -6.14 -19.40 24.98
N ALA A 169 -6.84 -18.27 24.94
CA ALA A 169 -8.05 -18.00 25.72
C ALA A 169 -9.34 -18.33 24.97
N GLY A 170 -9.26 -18.53 23.65
CA GLY A 170 -10.40 -18.73 22.78
C GLY A 170 -11.00 -20.12 22.85
N ASP A 171 -12.23 -20.24 22.38
CA ASP A 171 -12.97 -21.50 22.29
C ASP A 171 -12.94 -22.03 20.85
N ALA A 172 -12.26 -23.16 20.64
CA ALA A 172 -12.16 -23.82 19.34
C ALA A 172 -13.55 -24.34 18.81
N SER A 173 -14.55 -24.47 19.68
CA SER A 173 -15.91 -24.86 19.26
C SER A 173 -16.57 -23.80 18.40
N LEU A 174 -16.19 -22.52 18.55
CA LEU A 174 -16.66 -21.39 17.72
C LEU A 174 -16.21 -21.48 16.26
N LEU A 175 -15.22 -22.32 15.97
CA LEU A 175 -14.78 -22.58 14.60
C LEU A 175 -15.73 -23.54 13.84
N GLN A 176 -16.73 -24.11 14.50
CA GLN A 176 -17.65 -25.06 13.87
C GLN A 176 -19.03 -24.45 13.61
N PRO A 177 -19.60 -24.65 12.42
CA PRO A 177 -18.98 -25.24 11.22
C PRO A 177 -17.97 -24.26 10.60
N LEU A 178 -16.82 -24.76 10.11
CA LEU A 178 -15.74 -23.89 9.60
C LEU A 178 -16.15 -23.08 8.35
N PHE A 179 -16.97 -23.66 7.47
CA PHE A 179 -17.46 -23.06 6.22
C PHE A 179 -18.99 -22.95 6.19
N PRO A 180 -19.63 -22.16 7.06
CA PRO A 180 -21.10 -22.13 7.18
C PRO A 180 -21.78 -21.60 5.92
N ARG A 181 -21.10 -20.76 5.12
CA ARG A 181 -21.58 -20.18 3.85
C ARG A 181 -20.99 -20.85 2.60
N GLY A 182 -20.23 -21.91 2.77
CA GLY A 182 -19.61 -22.67 1.70
C GLY A 182 -18.39 -22.01 1.07
N TYR A 183 -17.77 -22.72 0.13
CA TYR A 183 -16.54 -22.29 -0.53
C TYR A 183 -16.65 -21.04 -1.43
N PRO A 184 -17.79 -20.79 -2.13
CA PRO A 184 -17.92 -19.55 -2.90
C PRO A 184 -17.80 -18.29 -2.04
N ALA A 185 -18.43 -18.25 -0.88
CA ALA A 185 -18.35 -17.11 0.04
C ALA A 185 -16.94 -16.96 0.64
N LEU A 186 -16.25 -18.06 0.98
CA LEU A 186 -14.84 -18.04 1.37
C LEU A 186 -13.96 -17.44 0.26
N THR A 187 -14.23 -17.77 -1.00
CA THR A 187 -13.46 -17.24 -2.13
C THR A 187 -13.65 -15.73 -2.25
N ILE A 188 -14.88 -15.21 -2.10
CA ILE A 188 -15.15 -13.76 -2.09
C ILE A 188 -14.41 -13.10 -0.94
N ALA A 189 -14.44 -13.66 0.26
CA ALA A 189 -13.70 -13.15 1.40
C ALA A 189 -12.19 -13.15 1.17
N ALA A 190 -11.62 -14.20 0.54
CA ALA A 190 -10.19 -14.26 0.21
C ALA A 190 -9.80 -13.20 -0.83
N ILE A 191 -10.66 -12.96 -1.81
CA ILE A 191 -10.50 -11.90 -2.81
C ILE A 191 -10.46 -10.54 -2.11
N THR A 192 -11.40 -10.26 -1.24
CA THR A 192 -11.45 -9.00 -0.47
C THR A 192 -10.25 -8.88 0.46
N ALA A 193 -9.87 -9.94 1.17
CA ALA A 193 -8.69 -9.96 2.03
C ALA A 193 -7.38 -9.64 1.28
N SER A 194 -7.32 -9.93 -0.04
CA SER A 194 -6.10 -9.66 -0.84
C SER A 194 -5.74 -8.17 -0.91
N PHE A 195 -6.71 -7.26 -0.75
CA PHE A 195 -6.44 -5.82 -0.65
C PHE A 195 -5.58 -5.47 0.57
N SER A 196 -5.64 -6.27 1.64
CA SER A 196 -4.79 -6.06 2.82
C SER A 196 -3.30 -6.22 2.51
N TYR A 197 -2.94 -6.89 1.42
CA TYR A 197 -1.55 -7.09 1.00
C TYR A 197 -1.03 -6.04 0.01
N ALA A 198 -1.86 -5.09 -0.43
CA ALA A 198 -1.51 -4.14 -1.49
C ALA A 198 -0.33 -3.21 -1.16
N GLY A 199 0.09 -3.12 0.11
CA GLY A 199 1.16 -2.21 0.54
C GLY A 199 2.59 -2.58 0.10
N VAL A 200 2.81 -3.74 -0.52
CA VAL A 200 4.17 -4.20 -0.92
C VAL A 200 4.86 -3.28 -1.92
N TYR A 201 4.09 -2.48 -2.65
CA TYR A 201 4.62 -1.56 -3.68
C TYR A 201 5.57 -0.50 -3.15
N VAL A 202 5.39 -0.06 -1.89
CA VAL A 202 6.20 0.99 -1.28
C VAL A 202 7.69 0.73 -1.34
N ILE A 203 8.11 -0.54 -1.30
CA ILE A 203 9.53 -0.89 -1.29
C ILE A 203 10.22 -0.57 -2.63
N ALA A 204 9.49 -0.69 -3.75
CA ALA A 204 9.98 -0.30 -5.06
C ALA A 204 10.07 1.23 -5.20
N GLU A 205 9.13 1.97 -4.57
CA GLU A 205 9.12 3.42 -4.60
C GLU A 205 10.31 4.04 -3.86
N ILE A 206 10.79 3.38 -2.81
CA ILE A 206 11.96 3.81 -2.03
C ILE A 206 13.25 3.07 -2.38
N ALA A 207 13.27 2.27 -3.46
CA ALA A 207 14.42 1.41 -3.81
C ALA A 207 15.75 2.19 -3.93
N GLY A 208 15.70 3.43 -4.40
CA GLY A 208 16.86 4.33 -4.48
C GLY A 208 17.45 4.72 -3.12
N GLU A 209 16.68 4.65 -2.03
CA GLU A 209 17.11 5.01 -0.68
C GLU A 209 17.50 3.79 0.18
N VAL A 210 17.32 2.57 -0.33
CA VAL A 210 17.67 1.32 0.37
C VAL A 210 19.17 1.02 0.20
N LYS A 211 19.85 0.71 1.32
CA LYS A 211 21.23 0.26 1.29
C LYS A 211 21.33 -1.12 0.65
N ARG A 212 22.29 -1.32 -0.28
CA ARG A 212 22.47 -2.60 -1.01
C ARG A 212 21.15 -3.15 -1.58
N PRO A 213 20.43 -2.38 -2.41
CA PRO A 213 19.04 -2.66 -2.80
C PRO A 213 18.88 -4.04 -3.42
N GLY A 214 19.77 -4.48 -4.31
CA GLY A 214 19.70 -5.78 -4.95
C GLY A 214 19.71 -6.99 -4.00
N ARG A 215 20.14 -6.82 -2.74
CA ARG A 215 20.07 -7.84 -1.69
C ARG A 215 18.96 -7.54 -0.68
N ASN A 216 18.92 -6.31 -0.20
CA ASN A 216 18.08 -5.95 0.94
C ASN A 216 16.60 -5.87 0.56
N ILE A 217 16.25 -5.49 -0.68
CA ILE A 217 14.85 -5.45 -1.11
C ILE A 217 14.24 -6.85 -1.18
N PRO A 218 14.82 -7.85 -1.90
CA PRO A 218 14.30 -9.20 -1.88
C PRO A 218 14.21 -9.82 -0.48
N LEU A 219 15.23 -9.61 0.37
CA LEU A 219 15.22 -10.10 1.75
C LEU A 219 14.18 -9.39 2.60
N ALA A 220 13.99 -8.09 2.44
CA ALA A 220 12.96 -7.34 3.17
C ALA A 220 11.55 -7.82 2.81
N ILE A 221 11.32 -8.13 1.53
CA ILE A 221 10.05 -8.70 1.07
C ILE A 221 9.84 -10.08 1.69
N LEU A 222 10.83 -10.96 1.60
CA LEU A 222 10.74 -12.31 2.16
C LEU A 222 10.44 -12.30 3.67
N LEU A 223 11.21 -11.53 4.44
CA LEU A 223 11.06 -11.43 5.88
C LEU A 223 9.75 -10.71 6.26
N GLY A 224 9.43 -9.60 5.58
CA GLY A 224 8.21 -8.83 5.82
C GLY A 224 6.96 -9.66 5.53
N PHE A 225 6.90 -10.33 4.37
CA PHE A 225 5.76 -11.20 4.04
C PHE A 225 5.65 -12.43 4.95
N GLY A 226 6.78 -13.02 5.37
CA GLY A 226 6.75 -14.09 6.35
C GLY A 226 6.05 -13.67 7.65
N ILE A 227 6.38 -12.49 8.18
CA ILE A 227 5.74 -11.92 9.37
C ILE A 227 4.27 -11.57 9.11
N ILE A 228 3.97 -10.94 7.96
CA ILE A 228 2.60 -10.53 7.61
C ILE A 228 1.67 -11.73 7.48
N ILE A 229 2.09 -12.79 6.76
CA ILE A 229 1.28 -14.00 6.58
C ILE A 229 0.99 -14.67 7.93
N LEU A 230 1.98 -14.73 8.82
CA LEU A 230 1.79 -15.27 10.17
C LEU A 230 0.78 -14.44 10.98
N LEU A 231 0.88 -13.11 10.93
CA LEU A 231 -0.06 -12.23 11.65
C LEU A 231 -1.46 -12.29 11.05
N TYR A 232 -1.57 -12.35 9.72
CA TYR A 232 -2.84 -12.43 9.01
C TYR A 232 -3.52 -13.80 9.13
N ALA A 233 -2.80 -14.84 9.52
CA ALA A 233 -3.37 -16.09 9.96
C ALA A 233 -3.76 -16.05 11.44
N LEU A 234 -2.85 -15.56 12.30
CA LEU A 234 -2.97 -15.63 13.75
C LEU A 234 -4.07 -14.71 14.31
N VAL A 235 -4.13 -13.45 13.86
CA VAL A 235 -5.09 -12.46 14.40
C VAL A 235 -6.54 -12.81 14.05
N PRO A 236 -6.89 -13.11 12.78
CA PRO A 236 -8.25 -13.55 12.44
C PRO A 236 -8.63 -14.89 13.09
N LEU A 237 -7.68 -15.82 13.29
CA LEU A 237 -7.93 -17.05 14.01
C LEU A 237 -8.31 -16.76 15.47
N ALA A 238 -7.55 -15.91 16.17
CA ALA A 238 -7.87 -15.47 17.51
C ALA A 238 -9.26 -14.83 17.61
N LEU A 239 -9.60 -13.94 16.67
CA LEU A 239 -10.92 -13.31 16.59
C LEU A 239 -12.04 -14.35 16.47
N SER A 240 -11.88 -15.32 15.56
CA SER A 240 -12.88 -16.37 15.32
C SER A 240 -13.04 -17.36 16.48
N MET A 241 -12.04 -17.46 17.36
CA MET A 241 -12.09 -18.27 18.58
C MET A 241 -12.62 -17.51 19.80
N LEU A 242 -12.65 -16.17 19.77
CA LEU A 242 -13.08 -15.31 20.88
C LEU A 242 -14.52 -14.83 20.73
N ILE A 243 -14.98 -14.58 19.49
CA ILE A 243 -16.30 -14.02 19.21
C ILE A 243 -16.99 -14.89 18.15
N PRO A 244 -18.26 -15.31 18.37
CA PRO A 244 -19.04 -15.97 17.34
C PRO A 244 -19.05 -15.17 16.03
N TRP A 245 -18.85 -15.82 14.88
CA TRP A 245 -18.67 -15.13 13.60
C TRP A 245 -19.83 -14.20 13.22
N GLN A 246 -21.06 -14.50 13.66
CA GLN A 246 -22.23 -13.66 13.43
C GLN A 246 -22.13 -12.31 14.15
N GLU A 247 -21.67 -12.34 15.39
CA GLU A 247 -21.43 -11.14 16.19
C GLU A 247 -20.18 -10.40 15.72
N LEU A 248 -19.13 -11.15 15.35
CA LEU A 248 -17.87 -10.60 14.84
C LEU A 248 -18.10 -9.74 13.58
N ALA A 249 -19.01 -10.15 12.72
CA ALA A 249 -19.36 -9.41 11.49
C ALA A 249 -19.95 -8.01 11.76
N GLU A 250 -20.58 -7.82 12.90
CA GLU A 250 -21.23 -6.57 13.31
C GLU A 250 -20.43 -5.80 14.38
N THR A 251 -19.30 -6.37 14.85
CA THR A 251 -18.53 -5.80 15.97
C THR A 251 -17.61 -4.66 15.47
N PRO A 252 -17.85 -3.41 15.90
CA PRO A 252 -16.91 -2.33 15.64
C PRO A 252 -15.57 -2.59 16.35
N MET A 253 -14.46 -2.16 15.72
CA MET A 253 -13.12 -2.31 16.30
C MET A 253 -12.87 -3.74 16.84
N ALA A 254 -13.16 -4.75 16.03
CA ALA A 254 -13.21 -6.17 16.40
C ALA A 254 -12.03 -6.64 17.26
N VAL A 255 -10.79 -6.22 16.94
CA VAL A 255 -9.58 -6.59 17.70
C VAL A 255 -9.58 -6.02 19.12
N VAL A 256 -10.00 -4.76 19.26
CA VAL A 256 -10.05 -4.11 20.61
C VAL A 256 -11.17 -4.70 21.45
N THR A 257 -12.34 -4.95 20.85
CA THR A 257 -13.48 -5.58 21.53
C THR A 257 -13.15 -7.01 21.97
N ALA A 258 -12.53 -7.79 21.08
CA ALA A 258 -12.07 -9.15 21.43
C ALA A 258 -10.99 -9.15 22.53
N ALA A 259 -10.09 -8.15 22.52
CA ALA A 259 -9.06 -8.01 23.54
C ALA A 259 -9.65 -7.85 24.96
N GLN A 260 -10.83 -7.21 25.10
CA GLN A 260 -11.51 -7.02 26.38
C GLN A 260 -11.97 -8.35 27.02
N ILE A 261 -12.11 -9.42 26.21
CA ILE A 261 -12.57 -10.73 26.71
C ILE A 261 -11.51 -11.39 27.60
N PHE A 262 -10.21 -11.20 27.29
CA PHE A 262 -9.13 -11.95 27.95
C PHE A 262 -7.96 -11.10 28.45
N LEU A 263 -7.86 -9.83 28.03
CA LEU A 263 -6.77 -8.94 28.47
C LEU A 263 -7.25 -7.97 29.57
N PRO A 264 -6.37 -7.62 30.52
CA PRO A 264 -6.65 -6.56 31.48
C PRO A 264 -6.69 -5.19 30.78
N THR A 265 -7.43 -4.25 31.35
CA THR A 265 -7.67 -2.90 30.79
C THR A 265 -6.41 -2.19 30.25
N PRO A 266 -5.24 -2.19 30.94
CA PRO A 266 -4.04 -1.55 30.40
C PRO A 266 -3.55 -2.18 29.09
N MET A 267 -3.70 -3.51 28.95
CA MET A 267 -3.30 -4.21 27.70
C MET A 267 -4.31 -3.97 26.58
N VAL A 268 -5.61 -3.85 26.88
CA VAL A 268 -6.63 -3.44 25.90
C VAL A 268 -6.31 -2.03 25.37
N THR A 269 -5.98 -1.09 26.27
CA THR A 269 -5.53 0.26 25.89
C THR A 269 -4.30 0.21 25.01
N PHE A 270 -3.33 -0.65 25.31
CA PHE A 270 -2.14 -0.84 24.49
C PHE A 270 -2.50 -1.36 23.07
N VAL A 271 -3.42 -2.31 22.94
CA VAL A 271 -3.91 -2.81 21.64
C VAL A 271 -4.64 -1.71 20.86
N ALA A 272 -5.43 -0.88 21.53
CA ALA A 272 -6.11 0.25 20.87
C ALA A 272 -5.11 1.33 20.39
N ILE A 273 -4.08 1.65 21.17
CA ILE A 273 -2.99 2.55 20.73
C ILE A 273 -2.22 1.94 19.56
N ALA A 274 -2.01 0.63 19.56
CA ALA A 274 -1.35 -0.07 18.46
C ALA A 274 -2.14 0.02 17.16
N ALA A 275 -3.47 0.00 17.20
CA ALA A 275 -4.32 0.24 16.04
C ALA A 275 -4.14 1.64 15.45
N LEU A 276 -4.03 2.67 16.31
CA LEU A 276 -3.68 4.03 15.87
C LEU A 276 -2.32 4.08 15.17
N PHE A 277 -1.29 3.46 15.74
CA PHE A 277 0.02 3.41 15.10
C PHE A 277 0.02 2.63 13.80
N ALA A 278 -0.76 1.56 13.69
CA ALA A 278 -0.90 0.80 12.46
C ALA A 278 -1.51 1.67 11.33
N ALA A 279 -2.57 2.43 11.61
CA ALA A 279 -3.13 3.38 10.65
C ALA A 279 -2.12 4.49 10.28
N ALA A 280 -1.44 5.04 11.29
CA ALA A 280 -0.43 6.08 11.12
C ALA A 280 0.74 5.63 10.24
N THR A 281 1.21 4.38 10.36
CA THR A 281 2.29 3.83 9.52
C THR A 281 1.89 3.75 8.06
N SER A 282 0.64 3.44 7.75
CA SER A 282 0.14 3.41 6.38
C SER A 282 0.07 4.81 5.77
N VAL A 283 -0.45 5.81 6.50
CA VAL A 283 -0.44 7.22 6.05
C VAL A 283 0.98 7.68 5.75
N ASN A 284 1.93 7.41 6.68
CA ASN A 284 3.34 7.75 6.49
C ASN A 284 3.93 7.08 5.25
N GLY A 285 3.69 5.78 5.07
CA GLY A 285 4.18 5.00 3.93
C GLY A 285 3.65 5.51 2.59
N ILE A 286 2.35 5.87 2.50
CA ILE A 286 1.76 6.42 1.28
C ILE A 286 2.38 7.78 0.94
N ILE A 287 2.47 8.71 1.91
CA ILE A 287 3.07 10.03 1.69
C ILE A 287 4.52 9.87 1.22
N MET A 288 5.27 8.99 1.86
CA MET A 288 6.65 8.70 1.53
C MET A 288 6.78 8.15 0.09
N GLY A 289 6.06 7.09 -0.26
CA GLY A 289 6.13 6.45 -1.58
C GLY A 289 5.72 7.40 -2.69
N LEU A 290 4.52 7.99 -2.60
CA LEU A 290 3.98 8.89 -3.63
C LEU A 290 4.83 10.14 -3.85
N SER A 291 5.47 10.66 -2.81
CA SER A 291 6.37 11.82 -2.98
C SER A 291 7.60 11.49 -3.84
N ARG A 292 8.09 10.23 -3.81
CA ARG A 292 9.17 9.75 -4.70
C ARG A 292 8.68 9.53 -6.12
N ASP A 293 7.47 9.01 -6.27
CA ASP A 293 6.84 8.88 -7.58
C ASP A 293 6.67 10.24 -8.25
N PHE A 294 6.14 11.23 -7.54
CA PHE A 294 5.97 12.59 -8.11
C PHE A 294 7.29 13.28 -8.39
N LEU A 295 8.32 13.06 -7.59
CA LEU A 295 9.68 13.50 -7.89
C LEU A 295 10.15 12.93 -9.24
N GLN A 296 9.97 11.63 -9.46
CA GLN A 296 10.36 10.97 -10.70
C GLN A 296 9.49 11.40 -11.88
N GLY A 297 8.18 11.57 -11.69
CA GLY A 297 7.28 12.10 -12.70
C GLY A 297 7.64 13.51 -13.16
N ALA A 298 8.06 14.37 -12.21
CA ALA A 298 8.55 15.71 -12.50
C ALA A 298 9.91 15.67 -13.22
N THR A 299 10.81 14.78 -12.81
CA THR A 299 12.09 14.54 -13.51
C THR A 299 11.84 14.07 -14.95
N GLY A 300 10.78 13.26 -15.14
CA GLY A 300 10.31 12.84 -16.46
C GLY A 300 9.60 13.91 -17.29
N GLY A 301 9.42 15.13 -16.77
CA GLY A 301 8.82 16.26 -17.47
C GLY A 301 7.29 16.30 -17.43
N PHE A 302 6.60 15.44 -16.69
CA PHE A 302 5.12 15.39 -16.60
C PHE A 302 4.51 16.35 -15.60
N PHE A 303 5.32 16.81 -14.64
CA PHE A 303 4.92 17.78 -13.64
C PHE A 303 5.87 18.99 -13.63
N PRO A 304 5.46 20.14 -13.04
CA PRO A 304 6.32 21.31 -12.92
C PRO A 304 7.67 20.99 -12.28
N GLN A 305 8.74 21.59 -12.83
CA GLN A 305 10.12 21.34 -12.38
C GLN A 305 10.38 21.64 -10.91
N VAL A 306 9.52 22.43 -10.24
CA VAL A 306 9.63 22.70 -8.79
C VAL A 306 9.63 21.41 -7.97
N PHE A 307 8.93 20.35 -8.44
CA PHE A 307 8.83 19.08 -7.75
C PHE A 307 10.08 18.19 -7.91
N THR A 308 11.04 18.56 -8.78
CA THR A 308 12.33 17.86 -8.88
C THR A 308 13.32 18.30 -7.79
N ARG A 309 12.98 19.34 -7.01
CA ARG A 309 13.89 19.89 -6.01
C ARG A 309 13.95 19.00 -4.77
N VAL A 310 15.15 18.56 -4.43
CA VAL A 310 15.47 17.86 -3.18
C VAL A 310 16.11 18.85 -2.22
N ASN A 311 15.66 18.88 -0.97
CA ASN A 311 16.21 19.75 0.05
C ASN A 311 17.63 19.28 0.43
N ALA A 312 18.62 20.18 0.34
CA ALA A 312 20.02 19.83 0.58
C ALA A 312 20.34 19.41 2.04
N LYS A 313 19.54 19.85 3.02
CA LYS A 313 19.77 19.52 4.44
C LYS A 313 19.09 18.20 4.83
N SER A 314 17.81 18.03 4.47
CA SER A 314 17.02 16.86 4.85
C SER A 314 17.09 15.72 3.82
N ASN A 315 17.61 15.99 2.63
CA ASN A 315 17.59 15.06 1.48
C ASN A 315 16.18 14.53 1.19
N ALA A 316 15.15 15.38 1.38
CA ALA A 316 13.75 15.06 1.14
C ALA A 316 13.20 15.85 -0.06
N PRO A 317 12.30 15.27 -0.87
CA PRO A 317 11.61 15.95 -1.96
C PRO A 317 10.44 16.79 -1.39
N VAL A 318 10.73 17.83 -0.62
CA VAL A 318 9.75 18.58 0.20
C VAL A 318 8.57 19.09 -0.63
N HIS A 319 8.82 19.59 -1.84
CA HIS A 319 7.74 20.10 -2.70
C HIS A 319 6.78 18.97 -3.14
N ALA A 320 7.32 17.78 -3.45
CA ALA A 320 6.51 16.62 -3.79
C ALA A 320 5.74 16.10 -2.55
N VAL A 321 6.35 16.12 -1.36
CA VAL A 321 5.68 15.78 -0.09
C VAL A 321 4.50 16.74 0.17
N ILE A 322 4.69 18.05 -0.02
CA ILE A 322 3.62 19.05 0.13
C ILE A 322 2.49 18.80 -0.89
N LEU A 323 2.83 18.47 -2.15
CA LEU A 323 1.83 18.13 -3.17
C LEU A 323 0.96 16.95 -2.72
N VAL A 324 1.57 15.87 -2.24
CA VAL A 324 0.84 14.70 -1.71
C VAL A 324 -0.07 15.12 -0.56
N GLY A 325 0.45 15.93 0.36
CA GLY A 325 -0.33 16.45 1.48
C GLY A 325 -1.53 17.31 1.04
N MET A 326 -1.35 18.19 0.07
CA MET A 326 -2.45 19.02 -0.47
C MET A 326 -3.53 18.17 -1.13
N LEU A 327 -3.15 17.14 -1.91
CA LEU A 327 -4.10 16.21 -2.51
C LEU A 327 -4.89 15.44 -1.44
N ALA A 328 -4.21 14.98 -0.39
CA ALA A 328 -4.84 14.28 0.73
C ALA A 328 -5.79 15.19 1.51
N LEU A 329 -5.39 16.42 1.82
CA LEU A 329 -6.26 17.40 2.48
C LEU A 329 -7.47 17.76 1.64
N GLY A 330 -7.31 17.87 0.31
CA GLY A 330 -8.43 18.02 -0.62
C GLY A 330 -9.43 16.86 -0.53
N GLY A 331 -8.94 15.62 -0.44
CA GLY A 331 -9.77 14.44 -0.22
C GLY A 331 -10.49 14.46 1.13
N ILE A 332 -9.83 14.89 2.21
CA ILE A 332 -10.45 15.00 3.54
C ILE A 332 -11.60 16.02 3.52
N LEU A 333 -11.47 17.11 2.77
CA LEU A 333 -12.54 18.12 2.62
C LEU A 333 -13.78 17.56 1.93
N ILE A 334 -13.63 16.61 0.98
CA ILE A 334 -14.74 15.90 0.35
C ILE A 334 -15.51 15.06 1.38
N GLY A 335 -14.82 14.53 2.38
CA GLY A 335 -15.42 13.85 3.54
C GLY A 335 -16.00 12.48 3.21
N GLY A 336 -17.15 12.12 3.83
CA GLY A 336 -17.75 10.77 3.77
C GLY A 336 -17.99 10.20 2.37
N ALA A 337 -18.12 11.05 1.35
CA ALA A 337 -18.21 10.59 -0.04
C ALA A 337 -16.94 9.86 -0.54
N ILE A 338 -15.81 10.01 0.17
CA ILE A 338 -14.52 9.42 -0.22
C ILE A 338 -14.55 7.91 -0.27
N VAL A 339 -15.33 7.25 0.61
CA VAL A 339 -15.52 5.80 0.61
C VAL A 339 -16.02 5.30 -0.74
N SER A 340 -16.87 6.08 -1.42
CA SER A 340 -17.35 5.76 -2.76
C SER A 340 -16.26 5.86 -3.83
N TYR A 341 -15.24 6.68 -3.63
CA TYR A 341 -14.13 6.86 -4.58
C TYR A 341 -12.99 5.84 -4.40
N VAL A 342 -12.98 5.12 -3.28
CA VAL A 342 -11.98 4.06 -3.02
C VAL A 342 -11.95 3.03 -4.14
N GLN A 343 -13.12 2.62 -4.62
CA GLN A 343 -13.21 1.65 -5.72
C GLN A 343 -12.58 2.18 -7.03
N VAL A 344 -12.68 3.48 -7.30
CA VAL A 344 -12.02 4.12 -8.46
C VAL A 344 -10.50 4.05 -8.32
N ALA A 345 -9.97 4.34 -7.12
CA ALA A 345 -8.54 4.22 -6.84
C ALA A 345 -8.05 2.78 -6.96
N LEU A 346 -8.84 1.80 -6.48
CA LEU A 346 -8.53 0.38 -6.60
C LEU A 346 -8.53 -0.09 -8.06
N ILE A 347 -9.47 0.36 -8.89
CA ILE A 347 -9.47 0.10 -10.33
C ILE A 347 -8.17 0.62 -10.96
N GLY A 348 -7.78 1.85 -10.62
CA GLY A 348 -6.51 2.42 -11.05
C GLY A 348 -5.31 1.58 -10.64
N LEU A 349 -5.29 1.11 -9.40
CA LEU A 349 -4.24 0.22 -8.88
C LEU A 349 -4.15 -1.09 -9.66
N MET A 350 -5.29 -1.72 -10.01
CA MET A 350 -5.29 -2.95 -10.84
C MET A 350 -4.73 -2.70 -12.23
N ILE A 351 -5.06 -1.56 -12.84
CA ILE A 351 -4.48 -1.15 -14.12
C ILE A 351 -2.97 -1.00 -14.03
N ILE A 352 -2.46 -0.35 -12.99
CA ILE A 352 -1.02 -0.21 -12.74
C ILE A 352 -0.37 -1.58 -12.57
N GLN A 353 -0.98 -2.49 -11.83
CA GLN A 353 -0.45 -3.84 -11.63
C GLN A 353 -0.31 -4.61 -12.96
N ILE A 354 -1.31 -4.53 -13.82
CA ILE A 354 -1.27 -5.13 -15.15
C ILE A 354 -0.13 -4.51 -15.97
N MET A 355 -0.03 -3.17 -15.99
CA MET A 355 1.05 -2.46 -16.69
C MET A 355 2.42 -2.87 -16.17
N THR A 356 2.60 -2.95 -14.85
CA THR A 356 3.83 -3.37 -14.19
C THR A 356 4.21 -4.81 -14.56
N GLY A 357 3.24 -5.73 -14.54
CA GLY A 357 3.48 -7.13 -14.95
C GLY A 357 3.91 -7.26 -16.42
N ILE A 358 3.26 -6.52 -17.33
CA ILE A 358 3.61 -6.47 -18.76
C ILE A 358 5.00 -5.85 -18.95
N ALA A 359 5.30 -4.77 -18.25
CA ALA A 359 6.60 -4.11 -18.30
C ALA A 359 7.70 -5.05 -17.82
N LEU A 360 7.48 -5.76 -16.72
CA LEU A 360 8.45 -6.70 -16.18
C LEU A 360 8.73 -7.88 -17.12
N LEU A 361 7.71 -8.39 -17.82
CA LEU A 361 7.90 -9.43 -18.86
C LEU A 361 8.81 -8.96 -20.00
N LYS A 362 8.74 -7.67 -20.35
CA LYS A 362 9.54 -7.07 -21.43
C LYS A 362 10.90 -6.56 -20.97
N LEU A 363 11.15 -6.47 -19.66
CA LEU A 363 12.37 -5.93 -19.07
C LEU A 363 13.65 -6.58 -19.64
N PRO A 364 13.77 -7.94 -19.77
CA PRO A 364 14.99 -8.57 -20.29
C PRO A 364 15.31 -8.17 -21.73
N GLY A 365 14.31 -7.88 -22.55
CA GLY A 365 14.51 -7.47 -23.94
C GLY A 365 14.67 -5.97 -24.15
N ARG A 366 14.18 -5.12 -23.21
CA ARG A 366 14.23 -3.67 -23.33
C ARG A 366 15.39 -3.04 -22.55
N LEU A 367 15.71 -3.58 -21.40
CA LEU A 367 16.79 -3.14 -20.52
C LEU A 367 17.63 -4.35 -20.07
N PRO A 368 18.32 -5.02 -21.02
CA PRO A 368 19.06 -6.25 -20.74
C PRO A 368 20.14 -6.04 -19.68
N GLU A 369 20.87 -4.94 -19.71
CA GLU A 369 21.93 -4.64 -18.73
C GLU A 369 21.38 -4.55 -17.31
N ALA A 370 20.27 -3.84 -17.10
CA ALA A 370 19.64 -3.71 -15.79
C ALA A 370 19.13 -5.06 -15.27
N TYR A 371 18.55 -5.88 -16.16
CA TYR A 371 18.10 -7.21 -15.81
C TYR A 371 19.26 -8.15 -15.49
N ASP A 372 20.36 -8.10 -16.25
CA ASP A 372 21.51 -8.98 -16.07
C ASP A 372 22.35 -8.64 -14.83
N GLN A 373 22.42 -7.37 -14.46
CA GLN A 373 23.08 -6.90 -13.25
C GLN A 373 22.27 -7.09 -11.97
N ALA A 374 20.98 -7.44 -12.09
CA ALA A 374 20.12 -7.67 -10.94
C ALA A 374 20.63 -8.83 -10.08
N LYS A 375 20.83 -8.59 -8.77
CA LYS A 375 21.27 -9.65 -7.83
C LYS A 375 20.17 -10.67 -7.53
N PHE A 376 18.92 -10.22 -7.52
CA PHE A 376 17.77 -11.10 -7.51
C PHE A 376 17.21 -11.16 -8.93
N LYS A 377 17.19 -12.35 -9.51
CA LYS A 377 16.82 -12.56 -10.90
C LYS A 377 15.87 -13.73 -11.03
N LEU A 378 14.65 -13.45 -11.47
CA LEU A 378 13.70 -14.47 -11.87
C LEU A 378 14.12 -15.03 -13.23
N GLY A 379 14.45 -16.31 -13.31
CA GLY A 379 14.80 -16.98 -14.56
C GLY A 379 13.62 -17.05 -15.53
N GLY A 380 13.88 -17.29 -16.83
CA GLY A 380 12.92 -17.17 -17.93
C GLY A 380 11.51 -17.76 -17.67
N VAL A 381 11.41 -19.01 -17.17
CA VAL A 381 10.12 -19.63 -16.83
C VAL A 381 9.53 -19.01 -15.57
N GLY A 382 10.35 -18.80 -14.53
CA GLY A 382 9.91 -18.19 -13.28
C GLY A 382 9.37 -16.77 -13.48
N LEU A 383 10.05 -15.95 -14.29
CA LEU A 383 9.59 -14.62 -14.65
C LEU A 383 8.20 -14.66 -15.31
N LYS A 384 8.01 -15.56 -16.28
CA LYS A 384 6.73 -15.71 -16.98
C LYS A 384 5.62 -16.15 -16.02
N VAL A 385 5.85 -17.18 -15.19
CA VAL A 385 4.86 -17.66 -14.23
C VAL A 385 4.46 -16.56 -13.27
N VAL A 386 5.42 -15.87 -12.66
CA VAL A 386 5.15 -14.77 -11.71
C VAL A 386 4.37 -13.64 -12.37
N CYS A 387 4.82 -13.16 -13.54
CA CYS A 387 4.16 -12.05 -14.20
C CYS A 387 2.77 -12.40 -14.72
N TYR A 388 2.58 -13.57 -15.34
CA TYR A 388 1.24 -13.98 -15.81
C TYR A 388 0.27 -14.22 -14.66
N SER A 389 0.70 -14.84 -13.54
CA SER A 389 -0.14 -14.99 -12.35
C SER A 389 -0.53 -13.63 -11.76
N TYR A 390 0.42 -12.69 -11.70
CA TYR A 390 0.20 -11.34 -11.21
C TYR A 390 -0.78 -10.56 -12.10
N ILE A 391 -0.61 -10.61 -13.42
CA ILE A 391 -1.50 -9.98 -14.39
C ILE A 391 -2.91 -10.61 -14.33
N ALA A 392 -2.99 -11.95 -14.33
CA ALA A 392 -4.27 -12.65 -14.29
C ALA A 392 -5.08 -12.32 -13.03
N PHE A 393 -4.42 -12.34 -11.87
CA PHE A 393 -5.05 -11.94 -10.62
C PHE A 393 -5.56 -10.50 -10.66
N SER A 394 -4.73 -9.56 -11.11
CA SER A 394 -5.10 -8.14 -11.22
C SER A 394 -6.24 -7.92 -12.22
N ALA A 395 -6.26 -8.67 -13.33
CA ALA A 395 -7.33 -8.61 -14.31
C ALA A 395 -8.66 -9.16 -13.76
N ILE A 396 -8.62 -10.29 -13.03
CA ILE A 396 -9.79 -10.85 -12.35
C ILE A 396 -10.35 -9.83 -11.35
N MET A 397 -9.48 -9.22 -10.51
CA MET A 397 -9.88 -8.19 -9.57
C MET A 397 -10.49 -6.97 -10.25
N LEU A 398 -9.88 -6.52 -11.35
CA LEU A 398 -10.41 -5.40 -12.15
C LEU A 398 -11.82 -5.69 -12.66
N VAL A 399 -12.04 -6.90 -13.20
CA VAL A 399 -13.37 -7.31 -13.70
C VAL A 399 -14.40 -7.36 -12.56
N LEU A 400 -14.04 -7.92 -11.41
CA LEU A 400 -14.93 -8.00 -10.24
C LEU A 400 -15.30 -6.61 -9.72
N LEU A 401 -14.32 -5.73 -9.53
CA LEU A 401 -14.57 -4.35 -9.11
C LEU A 401 -15.42 -3.58 -10.12
N ALA A 402 -15.18 -3.80 -11.41
CA ALA A 402 -15.92 -3.14 -12.48
C ALA A 402 -17.38 -3.58 -12.57
N SER A 403 -17.67 -4.83 -12.20
CA SER A 403 -19.06 -5.39 -12.27
C SER A 403 -19.97 -4.90 -11.15
N GLU A 404 -19.42 -4.45 -10.00
CA GLU A 404 -20.23 -4.09 -8.84
C GLU A 404 -21.01 -2.77 -9.01
N LYS A 405 -20.41 -1.73 -9.63
CA LYS A 405 -21.02 -0.40 -9.74
C LYS A 405 -20.64 0.32 -11.05
N LEU A 406 -21.51 0.26 -12.05
CA LEU A 406 -21.31 0.93 -13.34
C LEU A 406 -21.04 2.44 -13.21
N GLN A 407 -21.65 3.12 -12.25
CA GLN A 407 -21.44 4.56 -12.01
C GLN A 407 -20.00 4.89 -11.65
N LEU A 408 -19.33 4.05 -10.87
CA LEU A 408 -17.92 4.26 -10.49
C LEU A 408 -16.96 4.03 -11.66
N MET A 409 -17.32 3.15 -12.60
CA MET A 409 -16.58 3.02 -13.86
C MET A 409 -16.65 4.31 -14.69
N VAL A 410 -17.82 4.96 -14.77
CA VAL A 410 -17.96 6.23 -15.50
C VAL A 410 -17.07 7.31 -14.87
N ILE A 411 -17.03 7.40 -13.53
CA ILE A 411 -16.14 8.33 -12.82
C ILE A 411 -14.66 7.99 -13.10
N GLY A 412 -14.28 6.71 -13.03
CA GLY A 412 -12.92 6.25 -13.31
C GLY A 412 -12.49 6.56 -14.74
N VAL A 413 -13.35 6.29 -15.72
CA VAL A 413 -13.10 6.62 -17.14
C VAL A 413 -12.98 8.14 -17.30
N GLY A 414 -13.87 8.92 -16.69
CA GLY A 414 -13.81 10.39 -16.70
C GLY A 414 -12.50 10.92 -16.13
N PHE A 415 -12.02 10.34 -15.02
CA PHE A 415 -10.74 10.69 -14.42
C PHE A 415 -9.56 10.35 -15.36
N LEU A 416 -9.57 9.18 -16.02
CA LEU A 416 -8.54 8.80 -16.98
C LEU A 416 -8.56 9.71 -18.21
N LEU A 417 -9.74 10.07 -18.74
CA LEU A 417 -9.89 11.01 -19.84
C LEU A 417 -9.37 12.40 -19.48
N ALA A 418 -9.63 12.88 -18.26
CA ALA A 418 -9.05 14.13 -17.76
C ALA A 418 -7.51 14.07 -17.77
N GLY A 419 -6.91 12.93 -17.42
CA GLY A 419 -5.47 12.69 -17.53
C GLY A 419 -4.96 12.77 -18.96
N VAL A 420 -5.68 12.16 -19.91
CA VAL A 420 -5.33 12.26 -21.35
C VAL A 420 -5.35 13.71 -21.81
N ILE A 421 -6.40 14.45 -21.46
CA ILE A 421 -6.53 15.88 -21.82
C ILE A 421 -5.37 16.68 -21.20
N TYR A 422 -5.09 16.47 -19.92
CA TYR A 422 -3.95 17.11 -19.24
C TYR A 422 -2.64 16.80 -19.97
N TYR A 423 -2.37 15.53 -20.31
CA TYR A 423 -1.17 15.13 -21.01
C TYR A 423 -1.01 15.84 -22.35
N LEU A 424 -2.08 15.89 -23.16
CA LEU A 424 -2.09 16.55 -24.48
C LEU A 424 -1.87 18.06 -24.38
N LEU A 425 -2.49 18.71 -23.38
CA LEU A 425 -2.31 20.14 -23.14
C LEU A 425 -0.90 20.45 -22.62
N TRP A 426 -0.42 19.65 -21.65
CA TRP A 426 0.90 19.83 -21.04
C TRP A 426 2.03 19.65 -22.07
N THR A 427 1.98 18.60 -22.89
CA THR A 427 3.00 18.35 -23.93
C THR A 427 3.03 19.46 -24.98
N ARG A 428 1.87 20.03 -25.33
CA ARG A 428 1.79 21.20 -26.23
C ARG A 428 2.38 22.46 -25.60
N LEU A 429 2.04 22.76 -24.37
CA LEU A 429 2.49 23.97 -23.66
C LEU A 429 3.97 23.90 -23.27
N ALA A 430 4.46 22.73 -22.89
CA ALA A 430 5.85 22.53 -22.51
C ALA A 430 6.79 22.35 -23.71
N GLY A 431 6.28 22.34 -24.95
CA GLY A 431 7.07 22.11 -26.18
C GLY A 431 7.71 20.71 -26.21
N LEU A 432 7.25 19.78 -25.37
CA LEU A 432 7.75 18.41 -25.32
C LEU A 432 7.18 17.65 -26.52
N ARG A 433 8.05 17.22 -27.45
CA ARG A 433 7.63 16.30 -28.49
C ARG A 433 7.27 14.97 -27.88
N PRO A 434 6.07 14.39 -28.13
CA PRO A 434 5.73 13.05 -27.69
C PRO A 434 6.77 12.06 -28.24
N GLY A 435 7.62 11.49 -27.38
CA GLY A 435 8.61 10.48 -27.76
C GLY A 435 10.07 10.91 -27.77
N THR A 436 10.42 12.17 -27.54
CA THR A 436 11.81 12.60 -27.39
C THR A 436 12.13 12.96 -25.93
N ALA A 437 12.28 11.97 -25.10
CA ALA A 437 13.15 12.11 -23.93
C ALA A 437 14.56 11.75 -24.44
N ASP A 438 15.29 12.77 -24.89
CA ASP A 438 16.68 12.63 -25.29
C ASP A 438 17.48 12.01 -24.15
N HIS A 439 18.18 10.95 -24.50
CA HIS A 439 19.34 10.44 -23.77
C HIS A 439 20.38 11.57 -23.73
N GLN A 440 20.30 12.45 -22.74
CA GLN A 440 21.37 13.38 -22.42
C GLN A 440 21.91 13.07 -21.03
N GLY A 441 23.06 12.33 -21.04
CA GLY A 441 24.13 12.33 -20.06
C GLY A 441 23.93 11.58 -18.76
#